data_2528a18e85c82b365c2010689bd5f115
#
_entry.id   2528a18e85c82b365c2010689bd5f115
#
_cell.length_a   1.000
_cell.length_b   1.000
_cell.length_c   1.000
_cell.angle_alpha   90.00
_cell.angle_beta   90.00
_cell.angle_gamma   90.00
#
_symmetry.space_group_name_H-M   'P 1'
#
loop_
_entity.id
_entity.type
_entity.pdbx_description
1 polymer ?
#
loop_
_entity_poly.entity_id
_entity_poly.type
_entity_poly.pdbx_seq_one_letter_code
_entity_poly.pdbx_strand_id
1 'polypeptide(L)'
;PAYRHWVDESVVAAPADQAIRVEGWADITGIATVTDPAVLDALDSRFIWTTEYAGSRLRWRSRDPLWVLALRVHVLDEPITVPFRDAYGGCTSWVDLDGLPVDPASVGSQPAVSDAAYESRVAAIADAIPGGLEPPVV
;
A
#
# COMPACT_ATOMS: atom_id res chain seq x y z
N PRO A 1 11.16 -11.64 -9.75
CA PRO A 1 10.89 -10.91 -8.51
C PRO A 1 10.24 -11.83 -7.49
N ALA A 2 10.50 -11.59 -6.20
CA ALA A 2 10.02 -12.45 -5.11
C ALA A 2 8.49 -12.56 -5.01
N TYR A 3 7.76 -11.58 -5.57
CA TYR A 3 6.29 -11.48 -5.49
C TYR A 3 5.56 -11.92 -6.76
N ARG A 4 6.26 -12.47 -7.74
CA ARG A 4 5.66 -12.84 -9.05
C ARG A 4 4.51 -13.82 -8.90
N HIS A 5 4.65 -14.82 -8.01
CA HIS A 5 3.61 -15.83 -7.77
C HIS A 5 2.30 -15.21 -7.24
N TRP A 6 2.38 -14.17 -6.41
CA TRP A 6 1.19 -13.47 -5.91
C TRP A 6 0.47 -12.71 -7.02
N VAL A 7 1.23 -12.11 -7.96
CA VAL A 7 0.64 -11.43 -9.12
C VAL A 7 -0.03 -12.45 -10.03
N ASP A 8 0.61 -13.58 -10.29
CA ASP A 8 0.06 -14.64 -11.13
C ASP A 8 -1.22 -15.24 -10.52
N GLU A 9 -1.24 -15.46 -9.19
CA GLU A 9 -2.43 -15.92 -8.46
C GLU A 9 -3.57 -14.90 -8.51
N SER A 10 -3.29 -13.61 -8.30
CA SER A 10 -4.31 -12.56 -8.34
C SER A 10 -4.92 -12.36 -9.73
N VAL A 11 -4.15 -12.53 -10.80
CA VAL A 11 -4.65 -12.48 -12.19
C VAL A 11 -5.61 -13.64 -12.48
N VAL A 12 -5.31 -14.84 -11.97
CA VAL A 12 -6.18 -16.04 -12.13
C VAL A 12 -7.47 -15.90 -11.29
N ALA A 13 -7.38 -15.25 -10.14
CA ALA A 13 -8.50 -15.07 -9.22
C ALA A 13 -9.38 -13.85 -9.54
N ALA A 14 -9.05 -13.05 -10.56
CA ALA A 14 -9.86 -11.89 -10.94
C ALA A 14 -11.27 -12.35 -11.34
N PRO A 15 -12.33 -11.94 -10.62
CA PRO A 15 -13.68 -12.38 -10.91
C PRO A 15 -14.15 -11.87 -12.27
N ALA A 16 -14.82 -12.75 -13.03
CA ALA A 16 -15.38 -12.42 -14.33
C ALA A 16 -16.64 -11.52 -14.26
N ASP A 17 -17.14 -11.25 -13.07
CA ASP A 17 -18.44 -10.62 -12.79
C ASP A 17 -18.38 -9.15 -12.37
N GLN A 18 -17.29 -8.47 -12.67
CA GLN A 18 -17.12 -7.04 -12.38
C GLN A 18 -17.43 -6.65 -10.92
N ALA A 19 -16.98 -7.45 -9.97
CA ALA A 19 -17.06 -7.16 -8.55
C ALA A 19 -15.65 -6.91 -7.98
N ILE A 20 -15.54 -5.98 -7.04
CA ILE A 20 -14.33 -5.74 -6.26
C ILE A 20 -14.47 -6.50 -4.95
N ARG A 21 -13.46 -7.32 -4.65
CA ARG A 21 -13.36 -8.04 -3.39
C ARG A 21 -12.36 -7.31 -2.49
N VAL A 22 -12.86 -6.71 -1.43
CA VAL A 22 -12.05 -6.04 -0.41
C VAL A 22 -11.68 -7.08 0.65
N GLU A 23 -10.40 -7.42 0.74
CA GLU A 23 -9.90 -8.47 1.63
C GLU A 23 -9.17 -7.89 2.86
N GLY A 24 -8.98 -6.60 2.90
CA GLY A 24 -8.31 -5.93 4.02
C GLY A 24 -8.41 -4.43 3.91
N TRP A 25 -7.92 -3.79 4.96
CA TRP A 25 -7.82 -2.34 5.08
C TRP A 25 -6.50 -1.97 5.77
N ALA A 26 -6.14 -0.70 5.75
CA ALA A 26 -4.92 -0.27 6.41
C ALA A 26 -5.04 1.15 6.96
N ASP A 27 -4.44 1.38 8.14
CA ASP A 27 -4.16 2.71 8.64
C ASP A 27 -2.83 3.21 8.06
N ILE A 28 -2.81 4.47 7.66
CA ILE A 28 -1.54 5.16 7.40
C ILE A 28 -1.00 5.63 8.75
N THR A 29 0.11 5.08 9.18
CA THR A 29 0.69 5.35 10.50
C THR A 29 1.93 6.23 10.45
N GLY A 30 2.49 6.42 9.25
CA GLY A 30 3.63 7.30 9.03
C GLY A 30 3.76 7.69 7.58
N ILE A 31 4.25 8.88 7.35
CA ILE A 31 4.42 9.48 6.02
C ILE A 31 5.81 10.10 5.93
N ALA A 32 6.46 9.94 4.79
CA ALA A 32 7.67 10.68 4.47
C ALA A 32 7.72 11.01 2.97
N THR A 33 8.51 12.00 2.61
CA THR A 33 8.81 12.33 1.22
C THR A 33 10.26 11.99 0.89
N VAL A 34 10.47 11.43 -0.29
CA VAL A 34 11.79 11.03 -0.78
C VAL A 34 12.07 11.71 -2.11
N THR A 35 13.20 12.40 -2.17
CA THR A 35 13.74 13.03 -3.39
C THR A 35 15.10 12.46 -3.79
N ASP A 36 15.81 11.83 -2.84
CA ASP A 36 17.13 11.24 -3.06
C ASP A 36 17.00 9.76 -3.49
N PRO A 37 17.52 9.39 -4.67
CA PRO A 37 17.53 7.99 -5.11
C PRO A 37 18.25 7.05 -4.14
N ALA A 38 19.25 7.50 -3.40
CA ALA A 38 19.98 6.66 -2.43
C ALA A 38 19.07 6.15 -1.30
N VAL A 39 18.03 6.89 -0.94
CA VAL A 39 17.03 6.46 0.04
C VAL A 39 16.20 5.29 -0.51
N LEU A 40 15.91 5.29 -1.83
CA LEU A 40 15.19 4.17 -2.47
C LEU A 40 16.00 2.89 -2.42
N ASP A 41 17.33 2.97 -2.60
CA ASP A 41 18.23 1.82 -2.49
C ASP A 41 18.23 1.25 -1.05
N ALA A 42 18.22 2.12 -0.04
CA ALA A 42 18.12 1.73 1.36
C ALA A 42 16.77 1.08 1.72
N LEU A 43 15.72 1.38 0.97
CA LEU A 43 14.37 0.85 1.14
C LEU A 43 14.05 -0.35 0.23
N ASP A 44 14.95 -0.82 -0.62
CA ASP A 44 14.71 -1.84 -1.67
C ASP A 44 13.96 -3.08 -1.15
N SER A 45 14.30 -3.56 0.04
CA SER A 45 13.64 -4.74 0.64
C SER A 45 12.30 -4.44 1.33
N ARG A 46 11.83 -3.19 1.33
CA ARG A 46 10.66 -2.73 2.08
C ARG A 46 9.43 -2.48 1.21
N PHE A 47 9.59 -2.44 -0.11
CA PHE A 47 8.49 -2.26 -1.05
C PHE A 47 8.52 -3.33 -2.14
N ILE A 48 7.38 -3.55 -2.79
CA ILE A 48 7.22 -4.60 -3.83
C ILE A 48 7.75 -4.19 -5.20
N TRP A 49 8.00 -2.92 -5.44
CA TRP A 49 8.54 -2.39 -6.68
C TRP A 49 10.05 -2.65 -6.75
N THR A 50 10.59 -2.66 -7.96
CA THR A 50 12.04 -2.64 -8.11
C THR A 50 12.57 -1.23 -7.88
N THR A 51 13.79 -1.10 -7.35
CA THR A 51 14.47 0.19 -7.18
C THR A 51 14.57 0.94 -8.51
N GLU A 52 14.78 0.23 -9.62
CA GLU A 52 14.80 0.81 -10.98
C GLU A 52 13.45 1.48 -11.31
N TYR A 53 12.32 0.81 -11.04
CA TYR A 53 11.00 1.39 -11.27
C TYR A 53 10.75 2.61 -10.39
N ALA A 54 11.02 2.52 -9.09
CA ALA A 54 10.88 3.64 -8.16
C ALA A 54 11.77 4.84 -8.58
N GLY A 55 13.03 4.58 -8.94
CA GLY A 55 13.94 5.59 -9.46
C GLY A 55 13.47 6.21 -10.79
N SER A 56 12.84 5.45 -11.67
CA SER A 56 12.25 5.99 -12.90
C SER A 56 11.10 6.96 -12.61
N ARG A 57 10.27 6.65 -11.63
CA ARG A 57 9.17 7.53 -11.19
C ARG A 57 9.69 8.84 -10.58
N LEU A 58 10.74 8.76 -9.77
CA LEU A 58 11.39 9.93 -9.19
C LEU A 58 11.98 10.84 -10.28
N ARG A 59 12.56 10.29 -11.34
CA ARG A 59 13.10 11.06 -12.48
C ARG A 59 12.03 11.67 -13.38
N TRP A 60 10.87 11.00 -13.52
CA TRP A 60 9.80 11.49 -14.42
C TRP A 60 9.22 12.82 -13.96
N ARG A 61 9.04 13.00 -12.65
CA ARG A 61 8.60 14.27 -12.07
C ARG A 61 9.63 14.73 -11.04
N SER A 62 10.81 15.12 -11.52
CA SER A 62 11.95 15.46 -10.67
C SER A 62 11.71 16.62 -9.69
N ARG A 63 10.59 17.33 -9.82
CA ARG A 63 10.17 18.40 -8.89
C ARG A 63 9.22 17.89 -7.80
N ASP A 64 8.62 16.72 -8.01
CA ASP A 64 7.66 16.14 -7.07
C ASP A 64 8.34 14.99 -6.31
N PRO A 65 8.33 14.99 -4.98
CA PRO A 65 8.87 13.89 -4.20
C PRO A 65 8.04 12.62 -4.39
N LEU A 66 8.63 11.47 -4.12
CA LEU A 66 7.88 10.25 -3.86
C LEU A 66 7.40 10.24 -2.42
N TRP A 67 6.16 9.79 -2.23
CA TRP A 67 5.59 9.58 -0.91
C TRP A 67 5.86 8.14 -0.46
N VAL A 68 6.40 8.00 0.75
CA VAL A 68 6.52 6.73 1.46
C VAL A 68 5.45 6.71 2.53
N LEU A 69 4.62 5.67 2.51
CA LEU A 69 3.54 5.46 3.48
C LEU A 69 3.85 4.21 4.29
N ALA A 70 3.89 4.34 5.62
CA ALA A 70 3.89 3.20 6.52
C ALA A 70 2.44 2.78 6.77
N LEU A 71 2.11 1.53 6.42
CA LEU A 71 0.75 1.00 6.47
C LEU A 71 0.62 -0.08 7.53
N ARG A 72 -0.30 0.10 8.49
CA ARG A 72 -0.73 -0.97 9.39
C ARG A 72 -1.88 -1.71 8.72
N VAL A 73 -1.57 -2.85 8.12
CA VAL A 73 -2.53 -3.65 7.33
C VAL A 73 -3.29 -4.61 8.23
N HIS A 74 -4.60 -4.71 8.01
CA HIS A 74 -5.53 -5.65 8.62
C HIS A 74 -6.20 -6.49 7.54
N VAL A 75 -6.24 -7.79 7.74
CA VAL A 75 -6.92 -8.75 6.86
C VAL A 75 -8.30 -9.01 7.43
N LEU A 76 -9.34 -8.87 6.62
CA LEU A 76 -10.71 -9.13 7.03
C LEU A 76 -10.93 -10.63 7.26
N ASP A 77 -11.67 -10.97 8.32
CA ASP A 77 -12.09 -12.35 8.59
C ASP A 77 -12.99 -12.87 7.46
N GLU A 78 -13.85 -11.98 6.93
CA GLU A 78 -14.67 -12.22 5.74
C GLU A 78 -14.54 -11.06 4.75
N PRO A 79 -14.21 -11.34 3.47
CA PRO A 79 -14.10 -10.29 2.45
C PRO A 79 -15.43 -9.58 2.17
N ILE A 80 -15.34 -8.28 1.93
CA ILE A 80 -16.49 -7.45 1.53
C ILE A 80 -16.52 -7.36 0.00
N THR A 81 -17.65 -7.68 -0.61
CA THR A 81 -17.81 -7.57 -2.06
C THR A 81 -18.53 -6.27 -2.41
N VAL A 82 -17.93 -5.50 -3.32
CA VAL A 82 -18.46 -4.22 -3.81
C VAL A 82 -18.66 -4.33 -5.32
N PRO A 83 -19.81 -3.94 -5.86
CA PRO A 83 -20.01 -3.89 -7.31
C PRO A 83 -18.97 -2.95 -7.95
N PHE A 84 -18.37 -3.38 -9.06
CA PHE A 84 -17.49 -2.51 -9.83
C PHE A 84 -18.30 -1.34 -10.42
N ARG A 85 -17.68 -0.16 -10.44
CA ARG A 85 -18.21 1.05 -11.09
C ARG A 85 -17.15 1.62 -12.03
N ASP A 86 -17.57 2.22 -13.12
CA ASP A 86 -16.65 2.84 -14.10
C ASP A 86 -15.75 3.90 -13.46
N ALA A 87 -16.24 4.57 -12.41
CA ALA A 87 -15.46 5.55 -11.62
C ALA A 87 -14.22 4.94 -10.92
N TYR A 88 -14.19 3.62 -10.73
CA TYR A 88 -13.05 2.92 -10.13
C TYR A 88 -11.98 2.54 -11.17
N GLY A 89 -12.31 2.66 -12.46
CA GLY A 89 -11.40 2.38 -13.55
C GLY A 89 -10.48 3.55 -13.90
N GLY A 90 -9.55 3.29 -14.83
CA GLY A 90 -8.65 4.30 -15.35
C GLY A 90 -7.27 4.33 -14.68
N CYS A 91 -6.54 5.44 -14.87
CA CYS A 91 -5.19 5.62 -14.37
C CYS A 91 -5.13 6.30 -13.00
N THR A 92 -6.18 6.20 -12.20
CA THR A 92 -6.27 6.78 -10.85
C THR A 92 -5.74 5.76 -9.84
N SER A 93 -4.76 6.17 -9.01
CA SER A 93 -4.15 5.28 -8.01
C SER A 93 -4.98 5.15 -6.73
N TRP A 94 -5.86 6.12 -6.48
CA TRP A 94 -6.72 6.18 -5.30
C TRP A 94 -8.13 6.53 -5.74
N VAL A 95 -9.09 5.77 -5.28
CA VAL A 95 -10.50 5.99 -5.55
C VAL A 95 -11.30 5.84 -4.26
N ASP A 96 -12.33 6.65 -4.10
CA ASP A 96 -13.31 6.48 -3.03
C ASP A 96 -14.22 5.30 -3.38
N LEU A 97 -14.28 4.31 -2.50
CA LEU A 97 -15.18 3.16 -2.66
C LEU A 97 -16.58 3.52 -2.14
N ASP A 98 -17.33 4.22 -2.99
CA ASP A 98 -18.73 4.50 -2.70
C ASP A 98 -19.55 3.21 -2.66
N GLY A 99 -20.32 3.02 -1.61
CA GLY A 99 -21.23 1.88 -1.49
C GLY A 99 -20.63 0.66 -0.83
N LEU A 100 -19.55 0.82 -0.04
CA LEU A 100 -19.20 -0.16 0.97
C LEU A 100 -20.40 -0.35 1.91
N PRO A 101 -20.89 -1.59 2.08
CA PRO A 101 -22.04 -1.86 2.95
C PRO A 101 -21.76 -1.64 4.43
N VAL A 102 -20.48 -1.69 4.80
CA VAL A 102 -19.96 -1.49 6.16
C VAL A 102 -18.58 -0.87 6.09
N ASP A 103 -18.19 -0.15 7.14
CA ASP A 103 -16.81 0.28 7.32
C ASP A 103 -15.90 -0.93 7.58
N PRO A 104 -14.88 -1.19 6.76
CA PRO A 104 -13.97 -2.33 6.96
C PRO A 104 -13.30 -2.36 8.34
N ALA A 105 -13.07 -1.20 8.96
CA ALA A 105 -12.49 -1.10 10.29
C ALA A 105 -13.47 -1.52 11.41
N SER A 106 -14.77 -1.56 11.13
CA SER A 106 -15.82 -1.93 12.09
C SER A 106 -16.17 -3.41 12.13
N VAL A 107 -15.62 -4.21 11.21
CA VAL A 107 -15.87 -5.66 11.13
C VAL A 107 -14.67 -6.46 11.61
N GLY A 108 -14.86 -7.77 11.81
CA GLY A 108 -13.79 -8.67 12.26
C GLY A 108 -12.61 -8.66 11.31
N SER A 109 -11.43 -8.39 11.84
CA SER A 109 -10.17 -8.38 11.09
C SER A 109 -9.00 -8.69 12.00
N GLN A 110 -7.91 -9.18 11.41
CA GLN A 110 -6.68 -9.51 12.12
C GLN A 110 -5.51 -8.71 11.52
N PRO A 111 -4.57 -8.22 12.35
CA PRO A 111 -3.36 -7.63 11.85
C PRO A 111 -2.59 -8.59 10.93
N ALA A 112 -2.18 -8.13 9.75
CA ALA A 112 -1.42 -8.94 8.79
C ALA A 112 -0.06 -9.42 9.33
N VAL A 113 0.49 -8.69 10.32
CA VAL A 113 1.73 -9.05 11.05
C VAL A 113 1.58 -8.68 12.52
N SER A 114 2.32 -9.36 13.41
CA SER A 114 2.31 -9.03 14.83
C SER A 114 2.79 -7.59 15.10
N ASP A 115 2.40 -7.01 16.24
CA ASP A 115 2.80 -5.65 16.62
C ASP A 115 4.32 -5.49 16.66
N ALA A 116 5.03 -6.43 17.28
CA ALA A 116 6.48 -6.40 17.35
C ALA A 116 7.15 -6.44 15.96
N ALA A 117 6.61 -7.24 15.03
CA ALA A 117 7.13 -7.30 13.66
C ALA A 117 6.82 -6.00 12.89
N TYR A 118 5.66 -5.42 13.14
CA TYR A 118 5.27 -4.14 12.55
C TYR A 118 6.17 -3.01 13.04
N GLU A 119 6.31 -2.83 14.35
CA GLU A 119 7.16 -1.81 14.98
C GLU A 119 8.61 -1.90 14.49
N SER A 120 9.17 -3.12 14.42
CA SER A 120 10.51 -3.34 13.90
C SER A 120 10.65 -2.91 12.43
N ARG A 121 9.63 -3.15 11.59
CA ARG A 121 9.65 -2.73 10.17
C ARG A 121 9.53 -1.23 10.03
N VAL A 122 8.66 -0.59 10.79
CA VAL A 122 8.46 0.87 10.78
C VAL A 122 9.71 1.58 11.25
N ALA A 123 10.35 1.11 12.34
CA ALA A 123 11.61 1.66 12.80
C ALA A 123 12.70 1.57 11.73
N ALA A 124 12.83 0.43 11.07
CA ALA A 124 13.82 0.25 9.99
C ALA A 124 13.55 1.12 8.75
N ILE A 125 12.27 1.46 8.47
CA ILE A 125 11.92 2.42 7.41
C ILE A 125 12.28 3.84 7.86
N ALA A 126 11.95 4.21 9.09
CA ALA A 126 12.25 5.53 9.65
C ALA A 126 13.76 5.80 9.68
N ASP A 127 14.56 4.79 10.07
CA ASP A 127 16.03 4.89 10.11
C ASP A 127 16.66 5.08 8.71
N ALA A 128 16.02 4.55 7.67
CA ALA A 128 16.49 4.67 6.29
C ALA A 128 16.16 6.02 5.64
N ILE A 129 15.25 6.79 6.22
CA ILE A 129 14.77 8.05 5.65
C ILE A 129 15.32 9.24 6.46
N PRO A 130 16.04 10.19 5.85
CA PRO A 130 16.45 11.42 6.52
C PRO A 130 15.22 12.19 7.05
N GLY A 131 15.17 12.42 8.36
CA GLY A 131 14.03 13.03 9.03
C GLY A 131 12.98 12.03 9.55
N GLY A 132 13.09 10.75 9.19
CA GLY A 132 12.19 9.71 9.66
C GLY A 132 10.81 9.72 9.01
N LEU A 133 9.83 9.17 9.73
CA LEU A 133 8.41 9.17 9.38
C LEU A 133 7.67 10.18 10.25
N GLU A 134 6.85 11.01 9.63
CA GLU A 134 5.93 11.93 10.31
C GLU A 134 4.56 11.26 10.49
N PRO A 135 3.80 11.60 11.54
CA PRO A 135 2.41 11.14 11.66
C PRO A 135 1.58 11.71 10.51
N PRO A 136 0.55 10.96 10.03
CA PRO A 136 -0.34 11.47 9.02
C PRO A 136 -1.09 12.71 9.54
N VAL A 137 -1.24 13.71 8.69
CA VAL A 137 -2.08 14.88 8.99
C VAL A 137 -3.53 14.45 8.72
N VAL A 138 -4.33 14.39 9.77
CA VAL A 138 -5.77 14.08 9.72
C VAL A 138 -6.56 15.36 9.49
#